data_b8a61f8847f7b33d80bea13fa188f0aa
#
_entry.id   b8a61f8847f7b33d80bea13fa188f0aa
#
_cell.length_a   1.000
_cell.length_b   1.000
_cell.length_c   1.000
_cell.angle_alpha   90.00
_cell.angle_beta   90.00
_cell.angle_gamma   90.00
#
_symmetry.space_group_name_H-M   'P 1'
#
loop_
_entity.id
_entity.type
_entity.pdbx_description
1 polymer ?
#
loop_
_entity_poly.entity_id
_entity_poly.type
_entity_poly.pdbx_seq_one_letter_code
_entity_poly.pdbx_strand_id
1 'polypeptide(L)'
;MTLPDGVQVIGEYAFIRCAALTTVNLSQVTQIDESAFRGCTSLKTLTLDNVAAIGLDAFYGCTGLETLKIPKCTRFGNYIVTGCKALTRIEAIAAGDFVHISDGSSIERTAVFHNRTAHSGDNVFNPAKCDLVLNADKQEGGGAVPTVSANNEWTVAQYGGLMRWKSITPP
;
A
#
# COMPACT_ATOMS: atom_id res chain seq x y z
N MET A 1 -1.78 -19.60 5.95
CA MET A 1 -0.92 -19.71 7.16
C MET A 1 -1.60 -18.99 8.30
N THR A 2 -1.56 -19.54 9.53
CA THR A 2 -2.08 -18.90 10.74
C THR A 2 -0.89 -18.47 11.59
N LEU A 3 -0.91 -17.22 12.04
CA LEU A 3 0.07 -16.70 12.99
C LEU A 3 -0.32 -17.11 14.42
N PRO A 4 0.63 -17.19 15.36
CA PRO A 4 0.33 -17.32 16.77
C PRO A 4 -0.59 -16.19 17.27
N ASP A 5 -1.36 -16.49 18.33
CA ASP A 5 -2.19 -15.47 18.97
C ASP A 5 -1.33 -14.33 19.55
N GLY A 6 -1.84 -13.10 19.42
CA GLY A 6 -1.19 -11.91 19.96
C GLY A 6 -0.08 -11.31 19.09
N VAL A 7 0.19 -11.87 17.89
CA VAL A 7 1.14 -11.24 16.95
C VAL A 7 0.54 -9.96 16.40
N GLN A 8 1.10 -8.82 16.83
CA GLN A 8 0.68 -7.49 16.40
C GLN A 8 1.61 -6.84 15.38
N VAL A 9 2.85 -7.30 15.29
CA VAL A 9 3.86 -6.74 14.39
C VAL A 9 4.43 -7.84 13.51
N ILE A 10 4.46 -7.60 12.21
CA ILE A 10 5.24 -8.40 11.27
C ILE A 10 6.56 -7.65 11.07
N GLY A 11 7.63 -8.22 11.62
CA GLY A 11 8.95 -7.60 11.59
C GLY A 11 9.57 -7.52 10.20
N GLU A 12 10.68 -6.80 10.11
CA GLU A 12 11.47 -6.63 8.89
C GLU A 12 11.81 -7.98 8.26
N TYR A 13 11.60 -8.11 6.95
CA TYR A 13 11.92 -9.28 6.15
C TYR A 13 11.26 -10.62 6.60
N ALA A 14 10.28 -10.60 7.53
CA ALA A 14 9.73 -11.80 8.18
C ALA A 14 9.24 -12.87 7.19
N PHE A 15 8.67 -12.49 6.07
CA PHE A 15 8.20 -13.39 5.01
C PHE A 15 8.87 -13.09 3.66
N ILE A 16 10.08 -12.53 3.67
CA ILE A 16 10.78 -12.22 2.42
C ILE A 16 10.90 -13.45 1.53
N ARG A 17 10.47 -13.31 0.26
CA ARG A 17 10.53 -14.37 -0.76
C ARG A 17 9.78 -15.66 -0.39
N CYS A 18 8.80 -15.61 0.51
CA CYS A 18 7.90 -16.73 0.75
C CYS A 18 6.96 -16.91 -0.46
N ALA A 19 7.53 -17.34 -1.59
CA ALA A 19 6.85 -17.41 -2.88
C ALA A 19 5.63 -18.34 -2.87
N ALA A 20 5.61 -19.36 -2.03
CA ALA A 20 4.50 -20.30 -1.88
C ALA A 20 3.39 -19.79 -0.92
N LEU A 21 3.57 -18.64 -0.27
CA LEU A 21 2.59 -18.09 0.66
C LEU A 21 1.38 -17.57 -0.12
N THR A 22 0.24 -18.24 -0.01
CA THR A 22 -1.00 -17.87 -0.68
C THR A 22 -1.92 -17.05 0.19
N THR A 23 -1.97 -17.36 1.49
CA THR A 23 -2.82 -16.70 2.48
C THR A 23 -2.13 -16.59 3.83
N VAL A 24 -2.37 -15.51 4.53
CA VAL A 24 -1.94 -15.30 5.91
C VAL A 24 -3.03 -14.55 6.66
N ASN A 25 -3.35 -15.00 7.88
CA ASN A 25 -4.30 -14.29 8.73
C ASN A 25 -3.57 -13.15 9.47
N LEU A 26 -3.91 -11.92 9.16
CA LEU A 26 -3.33 -10.70 9.72
C LEU A 26 -4.34 -9.89 10.55
N SER A 27 -5.42 -10.52 11.02
CA SER A 27 -6.53 -9.83 11.71
C SER A 27 -6.13 -9.12 13.01
N GLN A 28 -5.05 -9.56 13.67
CA GLN A 28 -4.52 -8.94 14.90
C GLN A 28 -3.33 -8.01 14.65
N VAL A 29 -2.82 -7.98 13.42
CA VAL A 29 -1.62 -7.21 13.07
C VAL A 29 -1.97 -5.74 12.95
N THR A 30 -1.17 -4.91 13.61
CA THR A 30 -1.29 -3.44 13.63
C THR A 30 -0.16 -2.75 12.87
N GLN A 31 0.96 -3.46 12.65
CA GLN A 31 2.14 -2.93 11.96
C GLN A 31 2.80 -3.99 11.08
N ILE A 32 3.23 -3.57 9.92
CA ILE A 32 4.02 -4.37 8.97
C ILE A 32 5.29 -3.57 8.68
N ASP A 33 6.45 -4.15 8.98
CA ASP A 33 7.73 -3.47 8.84
C ASP A 33 8.32 -3.60 7.42
N GLU A 34 9.53 -3.05 7.24
CA GLU A 34 10.22 -3.00 5.96
C GLU A 34 10.32 -4.38 5.30
N SER A 35 9.98 -4.43 4.01
CA SER A 35 10.16 -5.63 3.16
C SER A 35 9.54 -6.91 3.72
N ALA A 36 8.60 -6.83 4.68
CA ALA A 36 8.08 -7.96 5.42
C ALA A 36 7.49 -9.06 4.52
N PHE A 37 6.81 -8.71 3.44
CA PHE A 37 6.25 -9.66 2.45
C PHE A 37 6.89 -9.52 1.07
N ARG A 38 8.07 -8.92 0.99
CA ARG A 38 8.76 -8.74 -0.29
C ARG A 38 8.94 -10.05 -1.03
N GLY A 39 8.46 -10.12 -2.28
CA GLY A 39 8.60 -11.29 -3.14
C GLY A 39 7.65 -12.45 -2.81
N CYS A 40 6.59 -12.24 -2.05
CA CYS A 40 5.51 -13.22 -1.83
C CYS A 40 4.62 -13.31 -3.07
N THR A 41 5.10 -13.97 -4.11
CA THR A 41 4.52 -13.95 -5.45
C THR A 41 3.18 -14.64 -5.58
N SER A 42 2.80 -15.53 -4.64
CA SER A 42 1.53 -16.26 -4.65
C SER A 42 0.42 -15.61 -3.83
N LEU A 43 0.69 -14.54 -3.09
CA LEU A 43 -0.34 -13.77 -2.39
C LEU A 43 -1.30 -13.14 -3.42
N LYS A 44 -2.61 -13.32 -3.21
CA LYS A 44 -3.66 -12.80 -4.10
C LYS A 44 -4.41 -11.61 -3.50
N THR A 45 -4.81 -11.74 -2.26
CA THR A 45 -5.56 -10.73 -1.52
C THR A 45 -4.93 -10.54 -0.16
N LEU A 46 -4.69 -9.30 0.21
CA LEU A 46 -4.32 -8.91 1.57
C LEU A 46 -5.40 -8.01 2.15
N THR A 47 -5.94 -8.44 3.29
CA THR A 47 -6.89 -7.66 4.09
C THR A 47 -6.22 -7.31 5.41
N LEU A 48 -5.98 -6.02 5.61
CA LEU A 48 -5.18 -5.46 6.70
C LEU A 48 -6.07 -4.51 7.54
N ASP A 49 -7.16 -5.07 8.09
CA ASP A 49 -8.22 -4.29 8.73
C ASP A 49 -7.77 -3.48 9.95
N ASN A 50 -6.69 -3.92 10.61
CA ASN A 50 -6.18 -3.27 11.82
C ASN A 50 -4.79 -2.66 11.65
N VAL A 51 -4.17 -2.79 10.50
CA VAL A 51 -2.83 -2.25 10.24
C VAL A 51 -2.87 -0.73 10.12
N ALA A 52 -2.15 -0.06 11.01
CA ALA A 52 -2.00 1.40 11.04
C ALA A 52 -0.72 1.88 10.36
N ALA A 53 0.29 1.00 10.22
CA ALA A 53 1.58 1.35 9.63
C ALA A 53 2.10 0.25 8.71
N ILE A 54 2.63 0.64 7.54
CA ILE A 54 3.25 -0.24 6.56
C ILE A 54 4.62 0.34 6.19
N GLY A 55 5.67 -0.46 6.33
CA GLY A 55 7.05 -0.07 6.08
C GLY A 55 7.43 0.01 4.60
N LEU A 56 8.66 0.45 4.35
CA LEU A 56 9.28 0.54 3.03
C LEU A 56 9.24 -0.81 2.31
N ASP A 57 8.91 -0.82 1.01
CA ASP A 57 8.93 -2.02 0.17
C ASP A 57 8.12 -3.21 0.72
N ALA A 58 7.17 -3.02 1.64
CA ALA A 58 6.54 -4.09 2.40
C ALA A 58 5.99 -5.23 1.52
N PHE A 59 5.40 -4.89 0.36
CA PHE A 59 4.86 -5.86 -0.61
C PHE A 59 5.61 -5.81 -1.95
N TYR A 60 6.84 -5.33 -1.96
CA TYR A 60 7.63 -5.25 -3.19
C TYR A 60 7.67 -6.59 -3.92
N GLY A 61 7.34 -6.62 -5.20
CA GLY A 61 7.42 -7.82 -6.01
C GLY A 61 6.39 -8.91 -5.67
N CYS A 62 5.32 -8.58 -4.95
CA CYS A 62 4.16 -9.47 -4.80
C CYS A 62 3.38 -9.52 -6.12
N THR A 63 3.97 -10.16 -7.12
CA THR A 63 3.49 -10.12 -8.51
C THR A 63 2.09 -10.71 -8.70
N GLY A 64 1.64 -11.56 -7.79
CA GLY A 64 0.32 -12.16 -7.79
C GLY A 64 -0.74 -11.38 -7.03
N LEU A 65 -0.37 -10.29 -6.32
CA LEU A 65 -1.30 -9.52 -5.50
C LEU A 65 -2.29 -8.76 -6.38
N GLU A 66 -3.57 -9.08 -6.26
CA GLU A 66 -4.68 -8.52 -7.04
C GLU A 66 -5.46 -7.46 -6.27
N THR A 67 -5.62 -7.66 -4.94
CA THR A 67 -6.37 -6.75 -4.07
C THR A 67 -5.60 -6.47 -2.77
N LEU A 68 -5.50 -5.19 -2.43
CA LEU A 68 -4.93 -4.71 -1.17
C LEU A 68 -5.98 -3.87 -0.42
N LYS A 69 -6.37 -4.30 0.79
CA LYS A 69 -7.29 -3.57 1.68
C LYS A 69 -6.54 -3.07 2.90
N ILE A 70 -6.48 -1.76 3.06
CA ILE A 70 -5.75 -1.05 4.11
C ILE A 70 -6.61 0.05 4.75
N PRO A 71 -7.81 -0.29 5.25
CA PRO A 71 -8.85 0.70 5.60
C PRO A 71 -8.49 1.60 6.79
N LYS A 72 -7.47 1.25 7.57
CA LYS A 72 -7.03 2.02 8.75
C LYS A 72 -5.60 2.53 8.64
N CYS A 73 -4.89 2.19 7.58
CA CYS A 73 -3.48 2.53 7.47
C CYS A 73 -3.31 4.02 7.15
N THR A 74 -2.56 4.71 8.01
CA THR A 74 -2.26 6.15 7.86
C THR A 74 -0.78 6.44 7.74
N ARG A 75 0.10 5.48 8.09
CA ARG A 75 1.56 5.63 8.01
C ARG A 75 2.13 4.66 6.99
N PHE A 76 2.83 5.21 6.00
CA PHE A 76 3.37 4.43 4.89
C PHE A 76 4.85 4.71 4.69
N GLY A 77 5.62 3.64 4.48
CA GLY A 77 6.89 3.72 3.80
C GLY A 77 6.72 3.94 2.30
N ASN A 78 7.82 4.16 1.61
CA ASN A 78 7.80 4.31 0.16
C ASN A 78 7.68 2.94 -0.55
N TYR A 79 7.18 2.96 -1.80
CA TYR A 79 7.26 1.84 -2.75
C TYR A 79 6.58 0.55 -2.29
N ILE A 80 5.55 0.64 -1.42
CA ILE A 80 4.93 -0.53 -0.79
C ILE A 80 4.39 -1.55 -1.79
N VAL A 81 3.99 -1.13 -2.99
CA VAL A 81 3.43 -2.00 -4.05
C VAL A 81 4.29 -2.07 -5.32
N THR A 82 5.55 -1.64 -5.27
CA THR A 82 6.45 -1.75 -6.42
C THR A 82 6.50 -3.18 -6.92
N GLY A 83 6.30 -3.38 -8.22
CA GLY A 83 6.32 -4.72 -8.83
C GLY A 83 5.05 -5.55 -8.62
N CYS A 84 4.00 -5.03 -7.98
CA CYS A 84 2.70 -5.71 -7.86
C CYS A 84 1.91 -5.59 -9.18
N LYS A 85 2.36 -6.28 -10.21
CA LYS A 85 1.82 -6.13 -11.58
C LYS A 85 0.38 -6.59 -11.76
N ALA A 86 -0.11 -7.48 -10.90
CA ALA A 86 -1.49 -7.96 -10.92
C ALA A 86 -2.46 -7.09 -10.12
N LEU A 87 -1.96 -6.05 -9.42
CA LEU A 87 -2.77 -5.25 -8.52
C LEU A 87 -3.78 -4.40 -9.32
N THR A 88 -5.06 -4.68 -9.09
CA THR A 88 -6.18 -4.03 -9.78
C THR A 88 -7.13 -3.31 -8.83
N ARG A 89 -6.97 -3.48 -7.51
CA ARG A 89 -7.82 -2.83 -6.51
C ARG A 89 -7.05 -2.50 -5.23
N ILE A 90 -7.14 -1.25 -4.81
CA ILE A 90 -6.67 -0.78 -3.50
C ILE A 90 -7.84 -0.14 -2.78
N GLU A 91 -8.11 -0.57 -1.54
CA GLU A 91 -9.05 0.08 -0.62
C GLU A 91 -8.25 0.73 0.49
N ALA A 92 -8.32 2.05 0.60
CA ALA A 92 -7.53 2.84 1.55
C ALA A 92 -8.40 3.85 2.30
N ILE A 93 -7.86 4.43 3.38
CA ILE A 93 -8.47 5.61 4.01
C ILE A 93 -8.33 6.80 3.04
N ALA A 94 -9.39 7.61 2.96
CA ALA A 94 -9.32 8.96 2.40
C ALA A 94 -8.65 9.91 3.40
N ALA A 95 -7.40 9.65 3.76
CA ALA A 95 -6.66 10.55 4.63
C ALA A 95 -5.91 11.58 3.77
N GLY A 96 -6.14 12.86 4.03
CA GLY A 96 -5.38 13.94 3.40
C GLY A 96 -3.88 13.90 3.75
N ASP A 97 -3.52 13.19 4.80
CA ASP A 97 -2.14 13.01 5.22
C ASP A 97 -1.82 11.51 5.33
N PHE A 98 -1.29 10.93 4.26
CA PHE A 98 -0.47 9.75 4.43
C PHE A 98 0.78 10.18 5.21
N VAL A 99 0.78 9.94 6.52
CA VAL A 99 1.94 10.25 7.35
C VAL A 99 3.07 9.33 6.95
N HIS A 100 4.07 9.90 6.32
CA HIS A 100 5.26 9.21 5.90
C HIS A 100 6.05 8.72 7.12
N ILE A 101 6.41 7.44 7.17
CA ILE A 101 7.39 6.95 8.13
C ILE A 101 8.74 7.45 7.61
N SER A 102 9.33 8.41 8.32
CA SER A 102 10.67 8.90 8.01
C SER A 102 11.69 7.83 8.39
N ASP A 103 12.32 7.26 7.39
CA ASP A 103 13.50 6.41 7.55
C ASP A 103 14.81 7.23 7.56
N GLY A 104 14.69 8.56 7.64
CA GLY A 104 15.81 9.48 7.55
C GLY A 104 16.29 9.72 6.12
N SER A 105 15.68 9.11 5.12
CA SER A 105 15.98 9.38 3.72
C SER A 105 15.20 10.60 3.24
N SER A 106 15.83 11.41 2.39
CA SER A 106 15.23 12.59 1.76
C SER A 106 14.28 12.23 0.59
N ILE A 107 13.75 11.01 0.56
CA ILE A 107 12.92 10.51 -0.53
C ILE A 107 11.52 11.14 -0.43
N GLU A 108 11.06 11.67 -1.54
CA GLU A 108 9.82 12.42 -1.67
C GLU A 108 8.60 11.66 -1.15
N ARG A 109 7.74 12.33 -0.38
CA ARG A 109 6.50 11.80 0.25
C ARG A 109 5.47 11.22 -0.72
N THR A 110 5.71 11.34 -2.02
CA THR A 110 4.81 10.91 -3.10
C THR A 110 5.01 9.45 -3.53
N ALA A 111 5.96 8.75 -2.94
CA ALA A 111 6.43 7.47 -3.49
C ALA A 111 5.68 6.24 -2.94
N VAL A 112 4.65 6.38 -2.09
CA VAL A 112 3.97 5.26 -1.43
C VAL A 112 3.50 4.20 -2.43
N PHE A 113 2.80 4.61 -3.48
CA PHE A 113 2.29 3.74 -4.54
C PHE A 113 3.11 3.81 -5.83
N HIS A 114 4.28 4.44 -5.80
CA HIS A 114 5.15 4.55 -6.96
C HIS A 114 6.03 3.31 -7.13
N ASN A 115 6.56 3.15 -8.33
CA ASN A 115 7.57 2.14 -8.61
C ASN A 115 8.96 2.75 -8.41
N ARG A 116 9.90 1.94 -7.91
CA ARG A 116 11.32 2.33 -7.94
C ARG A 116 11.79 2.49 -9.37
N THR A 117 12.41 3.60 -9.69
CA THR A 117 12.89 3.93 -11.04
C THR A 117 14.02 3.03 -11.53
N ALA A 118 14.69 2.29 -10.66
CA ALA A 118 15.87 1.49 -10.99
C ALA A 118 15.56 0.12 -11.62
N HIS A 119 14.29 -0.26 -11.78
CA HIS A 119 13.92 -1.57 -12.32
C HIS A 119 13.10 -1.37 -13.59
N SER A 120 13.82 -1.24 -14.71
CA SER A 120 13.26 -1.32 -16.06
C SER A 120 12.82 -2.75 -16.33
N GLY A 121 11.55 -2.96 -16.63
CA GLY A 121 11.00 -4.25 -17.02
C GLY A 121 9.51 -4.32 -16.78
N ASP A 122 8.86 -5.35 -17.31
CA ASP A 122 7.40 -5.55 -17.31
C ASP A 122 6.75 -5.79 -15.93
N ASN A 123 7.50 -5.61 -14.83
CA ASN A 123 7.10 -5.93 -13.47
C ASN A 123 6.81 -4.68 -12.63
N VAL A 124 6.02 -3.75 -13.17
CA VAL A 124 5.66 -2.52 -12.46
C VAL A 124 4.19 -2.53 -12.06
N PHE A 125 3.89 -1.97 -10.88
CA PHE A 125 2.53 -1.59 -10.53
C PHE A 125 2.05 -0.48 -11.49
N ASN A 126 0.85 -0.62 -12.03
CA ASN A 126 0.28 0.36 -12.94
C ASN A 126 -1.03 0.93 -12.37
N PRO A 127 -1.02 2.14 -11.80
CA PRO A 127 -2.21 2.77 -11.25
C PRO A 127 -3.32 2.95 -12.30
N ALA A 128 -2.97 3.15 -13.58
CA ALA A 128 -3.96 3.27 -14.66
C ALA A 128 -4.77 1.97 -14.92
N LYS A 129 -4.38 0.85 -14.31
CA LYS A 129 -5.12 -0.42 -14.33
C LYS A 129 -5.79 -0.73 -12.99
N CYS A 130 -5.62 0.11 -11.98
CA CYS A 130 -6.04 -0.14 -10.61
C CYS A 130 -7.20 0.77 -10.21
N ASP A 131 -8.23 0.19 -9.60
CA ASP A 131 -9.32 0.91 -8.96
C ASP A 131 -8.90 1.30 -7.53
N LEU A 132 -8.95 2.58 -7.21
CA LEU A 132 -8.70 3.11 -5.88
C LEU A 132 -10.03 3.41 -5.19
N VAL A 133 -10.30 2.76 -4.07
CA VAL A 133 -11.49 3.00 -3.23
C VAL A 133 -11.05 3.69 -1.96
N LEU A 134 -11.60 4.86 -1.71
CA LEU A 134 -11.34 5.65 -0.52
C LEU A 134 -12.51 5.53 0.45
N ASN A 135 -12.23 5.19 1.70
CA ASN A 135 -13.25 5.03 2.74
C ASN A 135 -13.31 6.29 3.62
N ALA A 136 -14.48 6.93 3.64
CA ALA A 136 -14.70 8.19 4.36
C ALA A 136 -14.65 8.10 5.88
N ASP A 137 -14.98 6.94 6.42
CA ASP A 137 -15.43 6.82 7.82
C ASP A 137 -14.34 7.02 8.89
N LYS A 138 -13.13 7.43 8.51
CA LYS A 138 -12.00 7.46 9.46
C LYS A 138 -11.05 8.64 9.29
N GLN A 139 -11.57 9.82 9.04
CA GLN A 139 -10.80 11.05 9.19
C GLN A 139 -10.59 11.38 10.68
N GLU A 140 -9.71 10.67 11.34
CA GLU A 140 -9.11 11.18 12.57
C GLU A 140 -7.95 12.09 12.15
N GLY A 141 -8.14 13.42 12.26
CA GLY A 141 -7.06 14.37 12.06
C GLY A 141 -7.31 15.53 11.09
N GLY A 142 -8.48 15.65 10.48
CA GLY A 142 -8.87 16.86 9.74
C GLY A 142 -8.09 17.13 8.45
N GLY A 143 -7.47 16.14 7.85
CA GLY A 143 -6.81 16.25 6.55
C GLY A 143 -7.81 16.54 5.42
N ALA A 144 -7.41 17.33 4.41
CA ALA A 144 -8.25 17.61 3.26
C ALA A 144 -8.53 16.32 2.48
N VAL A 145 -9.80 16.07 2.15
CA VAL A 145 -10.18 14.98 1.24
C VAL A 145 -9.46 15.20 -0.10
N PRO A 146 -8.82 14.15 -0.67
CA PRO A 146 -8.18 14.28 -1.97
C PRO A 146 -9.18 14.78 -3.02
N THR A 147 -8.83 15.80 -3.78
CA THR A 147 -9.64 16.26 -4.89
C THR A 147 -9.41 15.31 -6.08
N VAL A 148 -10.47 14.63 -6.49
CA VAL A 148 -10.43 13.77 -7.67
C VAL A 148 -10.81 14.59 -8.89
N SER A 149 -9.94 14.65 -9.89
CA SER A 149 -10.24 15.31 -11.16
C SER A 149 -11.15 14.44 -12.05
N ALA A 150 -11.76 15.06 -13.08
CA ALA A 150 -12.56 14.34 -14.07
C ALA A 150 -11.80 13.22 -14.81
N ASN A 151 -10.47 13.21 -14.73
CA ASN A 151 -9.59 12.22 -15.35
C ASN A 151 -9.12 11.13 -14.37
N ASN A 152 -9.75 10.99 -13.21
CA ASN A 152 -9.31 10.06 -12.16
C ASN A 152 -7.87 10.33 -11.69
N GLU A 153 -7.46 11.59 -11.67
CA GLU A 153 -6.18 12.02 -11.15
C GLU A 153 -6.34 12.43 -9.70
N TRP A 154 -5.55 11.86 -8.85
CA TRP A 154 -5.49 12.25 -7.45
C TRP A 154 -4.50 13.40 -7.30
N THR A 155 -5.02 14.56 -6.94
CA THR A 155 -4.20 15.72 -6.56
C THR A 155 -4.28 15.92 -5.06
N VAL A 156 -3.23 15.57 -4.35
CA VAL A 156 -3.00 16.08 -3.01
C VAL A 156 -1.99 17.21 -3.15
N ALA A 157 -2.40 18.43 -2.82
CA ALA A 157 -1.60 19.64 -3.02
C ALA A 157 -0.20 19.61 -2.35
N GLN A 158 0.01 18.72 -1.40
CA GLN A 158 1.28 18.54 -0.69
C GLN A 158 2.26 17.56 -1.34
N TYR A 159 1.85 16.77 -2.33
CA TYR A 159 2.63 15.64 -2.80
C TYR A 159 3.11 15.72 -4.24
N GLY A 160 3.00 16.87 -4.90
CA GLY A 160 3.73 17.23 -6.13
C GLY A 160 3.61 16.31 -7.34
N GLY A 161 2.85 15.24 -7.29
CA GLY A 161 2.73 14.28 -8.37
C GLY A 161 1.28 13.91 -8.66
N LEU A 162 0.89 14.00 -9.95
CA LEU A 162 -0.39 13.49 -10.43
C LEU A 162 -0.28 11.99 -10.65
N MET A 163 -1.03 11.21 -9.89
CA MET A 163 -1.16 9.78 -10.15
C MET A 163 -2.50 9.53 -10.82
N ARG A 164 -2.47 9.00 -12.04
CA ARG A 164 -3.69 8.65 -12.79
C ARG A 164 -4.09 7.22 -12.47
N TRP A 165 -5.31 7.04 -11.98
CA TRP A 165 -5.90 5.76 -11.64
C TRP A 165 -6.96 5.37 -12.70
N LYS A 166 -7.25 4.07 -12.81
CA LYS A 166 -8.34 3.56 -13.66
C LYS A 166 -9.68 4.13 -13.19
N SER A 167 -9.93 4.09 -11.89
CA SER A 167 -11.04 4.78 -11.24
C SER A 167 -10.65 5.19 -9.84
N ILE A 168 -11.27 6.25 -9.33
CA ILE A 168 -11.20 6.62 -7.91
C ILE A 168 -12.64 6.73 -7.43
N THR A 169 -13.00 5.91 -6.45
CA THR A 169 -14.28 6.02 -5.76
C THR A 169 -14.06 6.92 -4.55
N PRO A 170 -14.64 8.13 -4.52
CA PRO A 170 -14.55 9.02 -3.37
C PRO A 170 -15.29 8.41 -2.18
N PRO A 171 -15.02 8.89 -0.96
CA PRO A 171 -15.73 8.48 0.24
C PRO A 171 -17.22 8.85 0.18
#